data_4dca6eab394ec72bd966bd535ac491ad
#
_entry.id   4dca6eab394ec72bd966bd535ac491ad
#
_cell.length_a   1.000
_cell.length_b   1.000
_cell.length_c   1.000
_cell.angle_alpha   90.00
_cell.angle_beta   90.00
_cell.angle_gamma   90.00
#
_symmetry.space_group_name_H-M   'P 1'
#
loop_
_entity.id
_entity.type
_entity.pdbx_description
1 polymer ?
#
loop_
_entity_poly.entity_id
_entity_poly.type
_entity_poly.pdbx_seq_one_letter_code
_entity_poly.pdbx_strand_id
1 'polypeptide(L)'
;MLKKKIFSRKCHLAVAVSGALALIASLPANASTLRIAMTAADIPLTLGQPDQGFEGNRFTGIPLYDALVEWDLSQGEKPSGLVPGLATEWHVDPQNQSRWIFTLRPGVKFHDGSTVNADAIVWNVDKVLNKAAPQYAPGQIGNTLSRMPTLTGAEKIDDHTVALTTSEPDALLPYNLTNLFIVSPTAWQKLYDAVPANAGDAAARSKQAWTEFAAHAVGSGPFKMEKLVPRQQLILDKNPDYWNKDRIPRVDKVVLIPLPEANARTAALLSKQVDWIEAPALDAVDQIKAQGFKIYANTQPHLWPWQFSFEEGSPWKDIRVRKAANLCLNRAELKSYLGGYMTEATGVYEAGSPWHGKPTFQIKYDPDTARKLMTEAGYSAGKPLHVTVATSASGSGQMQPLPMNEYIQQSLKSCFFNVDIKVNEWNTLFTNWRLGAKDPSAKGIDAINVSAAVNDPYFGMIRFSTAKAFPPVATNWGYFSTPETEKLAAAVKHAFTPAEMDKAAGELHAALVDQVPFLFVAHDVGPRAISPAVTGVVQPQSWFIDLSLVSKKE
;
A
#
# COMPACT_ATOMS: atom_id res chain seq x y z
N MET A 1 29.80 10.20 58.98
CA MET A 1 30.79 10.14 57.88
C MET A 1 30.46 8.97 57.00
N LEU A 2 29.85 9.20 55.82
CA LEU A 2 29.93 8.36 54.62
C LEU A 2 29.19 9.11 53.50
N LYS A 3 29.95 9.70 52.59
CA LYS A 3 29.44 10.38 51.39
C LYS A 3 29.06 9.33 50.34
N LYS A 4 27.78 9.21 50.01
CA LYS A 4 27.29 8.45 48.86
C LYS A 4 27.56 9.24 47.56
N LYS A 5 28.38 8.68 46.66
CA LYS A 5 28.52 9.12 45.29
C LYS A 5 27.30 8.68 44.49
N ILE A 6 26.53 9.63 44.01
CA ILE A 6 25.50 9.41 42.97
C ILE A 6 26.21 9.56 41.63
N PHE A 7 26.43 8.45 40.90
CA PHE A 7 26.89 8.48 39.51
C PHE A 7 25.66 8.56 38.60
N SER A 8 25.61 9.64 37.85
CA SER A 8 24.55 9.92 36.88
C SER A 8 24.69 8.97 35.67
N ARG A 9 23.65 8.18 35.41
CA ARG A 9 23.44 7.43 34.16
C ARG A 9 22.75 8.33 33.12
N LYS A 10 23.46 9.29 32.56
CA LYS A 10 22.97 10.06 31.40
C LYS A 10 24.16 10.33 30.48
N CYS A 11 24.51 9.39 29.61
CA CYS A 11 25.36 9.63 28.43
C CYS A 11 25.68 8.34 27.67
N HIS A 12 24.70 7.59 27.17
CA HIS A 12 24.98 6.48 26.25
C HIS A 12 23.96 6.31 25.12
N LEU A 13 23.03 7.24 24.93
CA LEU A 13 22.05 7.14 23.81
C LEU A 13 22.39 8.01 22.60
N ALA A 14 23.38 8.89 22.69
CA ALA A 14 23.73 9.84 21.63
C ALA A 14 24.75 9.31 20.61
N VAL A 15 25.43 8.19 20.89
CA VAL A 15 26.53 7.70 20.03
C VAL A 15 26.08 6.70 18.96
N ALA A 16 24.95 6.02 19.14
CA ALA A 16 24.49 5.01 18.18
C ALA A 16 23.85 5.59 16.90
N VAL A 17 23.34 6.83 16.92
CA VAL A 17 22.74 7.47 15.74
C VAL A 17 23.80 8.05 14.79
N SER A 18 24.97 8.44 15.29
CA SER A 18 26.05 9.03 14.47
C SER A 18 26.79 8.00 13.60
N GLY A 19 26.77 6.72 13.96
CA GLY A 19 27.52 5.68 13.24
C GLY A 19 26.85 5.17 11.97
N ALA A 20 25.52 5.23 11.85
CA ALA A 20 24.79 4.75 10.67
C ALA A 20 24.82 5.76 9.49
N LEU A 21 25.03 7.03 9.75
CA LEU A 21 25.04 8.11 8.74
C LEU A 21 26.41 8.35 8.10
N ALA A 22 27.50 7.88 8.71
CA ALA A 22 28.85 8.08 8.18
C ALA A 22 29.17 7.23 6.92
N LEU A 23 28.36 6.24 6.57
CA LEU A 23 28.55 5.39 5.38
C LEU A 23 27.97 5.97 4.08
N ILE A 24 27.30 7.14 4.13
CA ILE A 24 26.73 7.80 2.94
C ILE A 24 27.82 8.53 2.10
N ALA A 25 29.04 8.68 2.62
CA ALA A 25 30.03 9.60 2.10
C ALA A 25 30.94 9.08 0.96
N SER A 26 30.67 7.93 0.34
CA SER A 26 31.56 7.36 -0.68
C SER A 26 30.94 7.19 -2.08
N LEU A 27 29.93 7.99 -2.46
CA LEU A 27 29.51 8.05 -3.84
C LEU A 27 30.41 9.02 -4.64
N PRO A 28 30.73 8.69 -5.90
CA PRO A 28 31.58 9.57 -6.72
C PRO A 28 30.96 10.98 -6.83
N ALA A 29 31.79 12.01 -6.74
CA ALA A 29 31.40 13.42 -6.64
C ALA A 29 30.58 13.99 -7.84
N ASN A 30 30.37 13.22 -8.92
CA ASN A 30 29.76 13.69 -10.17
C ASN A 30 28.46 12.97 -10.56
N ALA A 31 27.93 12.07 -9.72
CA ALA A 31 26.67 11.38 -10.05
C ALA A 31 25.50 12.04 -9.34
N SER A 32 24.48 12.49 -10.10
CA SER A 32 23.26 13.07 -9.53
C SER A 32 22.50 12.02 -8.71
N THR A 33 22.52 12.19 -7.39
CA THR A 33 21.98 11.22 -6.44
C THR A 33 20.77 11.79 -5.69
N LEU A 34 19.62 11.14 -5.83
CA LEU A 34 18.40 11.45 -5.08
C LEU A 34 18.30 10.55 -3.83
N ARG A 35 18.27 11.15 -2.64
CA ARG A 35 18.13 10.45 -1.36
C ARG A 35 16.72 10.61 -0.83
N ILE A 36 16.03 9.49 -0.59
CA ILE A 36 14.64 9.45 -0.13
C ILE A 36 14.57 8.73 1.22
N ALA A 37 14.03 9.38 2.24
CA ALA A 37 13.68 8.71 3.49
C ALA A 37 12.24 8.21 3.46
N MET A 38 12.08 6.88 3.61
CA MET A 38 10.81 6.16 3.56
C MET A 38 10.19 6.06 4.96
N THR A 39 8.87 5.79 5.02
CA THR A 39 8.18 5.49 6.28
C THR A 39 8.35 4.04 6.74
N ALA A 40 8.75 3.15 5.85
CA ALA A 40 9.00 1.74 6.16
C ALA A 40 10.15 1.57 7.17
N ALA A 41 10.07 0.53 7.99
CA ALA A 41 11.11 0.20 8.98
C ALA A 41 12.29 -0.59 8.38
N ASP A 42 12.12 -1.15 7.19
CA ASP A 42 13.15 -1.87 6.43
C ASP A 42 12.98 -1.62 4.93
N ILE A 43 13.96 -2.02 4.13
CA ILE A 43 13.83 -2.05 2.67
C ILE A 43 12.78 -3.11 2.30
N PRO A 44 11.75 -2.75 1.51
CA PRO A 44 10.75 -3.70 1.06
C PRO A 44 11.38 -4.82 0.20
N LEU A 45 10.72 -5.98 0.15
CA LEU A 45 11.17 -7.12 -0.64
C LEU A 45 11.40 -6.76 -2.11
N THR A 46 12.48 -7.30 -2.67
CA THR A 46 12.96 -7.04 -4.03
C THR A 46 12.76 -8.25 -4.95
N LEU A 47 11.75 -9.07 -4.69
CA LEU A 47 11.50 -10.34 -5.37
C LEU A 47 10.37 -10.28 -6.43
N GLY A 48 10.02 -9.06 -6.88
CA GLY A 48 8.89 -8.86 -7.79
C GLY A 48 7.50 -8.89 -7.11
N GLN A 49 7.46 -9.14 -5.79
CA GLN A 49 6.25 -9.02 -4.97
C GLN A 49 6.62 -8.28 -3.67
N PRO A 50 6.66 -6.95 -3.70
CA PRO A 50 7.07 -6.15 -2.56
C PRO A 50 6.12 -6.32 -1.37
N ASP A 51 6.67 -6.26 -0.18
CA ASP A 51 5.96 -6.13 1.09
C ASP A 51 5.93 -4.66 1.57
N GLN A 52 5.71 -4.41 2.85
CA GLN A 52 5.58 -3.07 3.45
C GLN A 52 4.43 -2.25 2.83
N GLY A 53 3.37 -2.93 2.40
CA GLY A 53 2.22 -2.30 1.78
C GLY A 53 2.54 -1.73 0.38
N PHE A 54 1.89 -0.62 0.02
CA PHE A 54 2.10 0.03 -1.27
C PHE A 54 3.37 0.90 -1.32
N GLU A 55 4.02 1.14 -0.18
CA GLU A 55 5.33 1.76 -0.16
C GLU A 55 6.37 0.86 -0.83
N GLY A 56 6.25 -0.45 -0.67
CA GLY A 56 7.05 -1.42 -1.40
C GLY A 56 6.86 -1.36 -2.91
N ASN A 57 5.60 -1.30 -3.38
CA ASN A 57 5.34 -1.12 -4.81
C ASN A 57 5.97 0.17 -5.34
N ARG A 58 5.89 1.28 -4.56
CA ARG A 58 6.44 2.59 -4.94
C ARG A 58 7.95 2.56 -5.08
N PHE A 59 8.66 1.91 -4.17
CA PHE A 59 10.11 2.04 -4.02
C PHE A 59 10.93 0.83 -4.48
N THR A 60 10.37 -0.38 -4.46
CA THR A 60 11.06 -1.58 -4.96
C THR A 60 10.32 -2.29 -6.08
N GLY A 61 9.03 -2.03 -6.27
CA GLY A 61 8.25 -2.54 -7.40
C GLY A 61 8.52 -1.73 -8.67
N ILE A 62 7.88 -0.56 -8.79
CA ILE A 62 7.93 0.30 -9.99
C ILE A 62 9.34 0.70 -10.43
N PRO A 63 10.30 1.01 -9.53
CA PRO A 63 11.65 1.35 -9.98
C PRO A 63 12.43 0.19 -10.59
N LEU A 64 12.30 -1.05 -10.06
CA LEU A 64 13.09 -2.20 -10.50
C LEU A 64 12.43 -3.01 -11.62
N TYR A 65 11.11 -2.96 -11.73
CA TYR A 65 10.32 -3.87 -12.53
C TYR A 65 9.26 -3.15 -13.35
N ASP A 66 8.77 -3.82 -14.39
CA ASP A 66 7.53 -3.47 -15.06
C ASP A 66 6.46 -4.55 -14.78
N ALA A 67 5.20 -4.16 -14.93
CA ALA A 67 4.05 -5.05 -14.94
C ALA A 67 3.45 -5.13 -16.36
N LEU A 68 2.49 -6.04 -16.59
CA LEU A 68 1.77 -6.10 -17.87
C LEU A 68 0.99 -4.81 -18.12
N VAL A 69 0.35 -4.29 -17.08
CA VAL A 69 -0.44 -3.06 -17.07
C VAL A 69 0.10 -2.16 -15.97
N GLU A 70 0.17 -0.87 -16.22
CA GLU A 70 0.70 0.12 -15.28
C GLU A 70 -0.32 1.20 -14.95
N TRP A 71 -0.05 1.99 -13.90
CA TRP A 71 -0.79 3.20 -13.59
C TRP A 71 -0.23 4.40 -14.35
N ASP A 72 -1.09 5.28 -14.88
CA ASP A 72 -0.68 6.59 -15.37
C ASP A 72 -0.25 7.49 -14.22
N LEU A 73 1.05 7.67 -14.07
CA LEU A 73 1.67 8.52 -13.05
C LEU A 73 2.21 9.84 -13.61
N SER A 74 1.86 10.16 -14.87
CA SER A 74 2.42 11.28 -15.61
C SER A 74 1.79 12.64 -15.27
N GLN A 75 0.65 12.65 -14.59
CA GLN A 75 -0.12 13.88 -14.31
C GLN A 75 -0.84 13.80 -12.94
N GLY A 76 -1.24 14.95 -12.40
CA GLY A 76 -1.89 15.08 -11.09
C GLY A 76 -3.30 15.67 -11.10
N GLU A 77 -3.86 15.98 -12.28
CA GLU A 77 -5.14 16.69 -12.41
C GLU A 77 -6.36 15.77 -12.27
N LYS A 78 -6.16 14.46 -12.46
CA LYS A 78 -7.24 13.45 -12.38
C LYS A 78 -6.71 12.16 -11.75
N PRO A 79 -7.60 11.27 -11.26
CA PRO A 79 -7.22 9.93 -10.80
C PRO A 79 -6.43 9.16 -11.86
N SER A 80 -5.40 8.43 -11.41
CA SER A 80 -4.58 7.59 -12.29
C SER A 80 -5.42 6.46 -12.89
N GLY A 81 -5.42 6.36 -14.22
CA GLY A 81 -6.00 5.25 -14.95
C GLY A 81 -4.97 4.19 -15.31
N LEU A 82 -5.40 3.13 -15.98
CA LEU A 82 -4.53 2.09 -16.51
C LEU A 82 -3.90 2.52 -17.83
N VAL A 83 -2.62 2.20 -18.00
CA VAL A 83 -1.86 2.42 -19.24
C VAL A 83 -1.07 1.16 -19.62
N PRO A 84 -0.68 1.00 -20.91
CA PRO A 84 0.18 -0.08 -21.35
C PRO A 84 1.53 -0.09 -20.63
N GLY A 85 1.87 -1.26 -20.04
CA GLY A 85 3.21 -1.58 -19.53
C GLY A 85 3.96 -2.51 -20.48
N LEU A 86 4.28 -3.73 -20.03
CA LEU A 86 4.84 -4.79 -20.89
C LEU A 86 3.83 -5.28 -21.93
N ALA A 87 2.53 -5.20 -21.66
CA ALA A 87 1.49 -5.40 -22.65
C ALA A 87 1.18 -4.07 -23.36
N THR A 88 1.03 -4.10 -24.68
CA THR A 88 0.61 -2.95 -25.50
C THR A 88 -0.91 -2.81 -25.55
N GLU A 89 -1.62 -3.94 -25.43
CA GLU A 89 -3.07 -4.02 -25.41
C GLU A 89 -3.53 -5.30 -24.68
N TRP A 90 -4.77 -5.27 -24.21
CA TRP A 90 -5.42 -6.42 -23.58
C TRP A 90 -6.92 -6.40 -23.82
N HIS A 91 -7.51 -7.58 -23.84
CA HIS A 91 -8.96 -7.76 -23.94
C HIS A 91 -9.38 -9.09 -23.30
N VAL A 92 -10.64 -9.14 -22.86
CA VAL A 92 -11.24 -10.40 -22.43
C VAL A 92 -11.54 -11.27 -23.65
N ASP A 93 -11.33 -12.58 -23.54
CA ASP A 93 -11.70 -13.52 -24.60
C ASP A 93 -13.22 -13.50 -24.81
N PRO A 94 -13.73 -13.18 -26.01
CA PRO A 94 -15.16 -13.10 -26.27
C PRO A 94 -15.92 -14.41 -26.01
N GLN A 95 -15.21 -15.55 -26.04
CA GLN A 95 -15.81 -16.87 -25.82
C GLN A 95 -15.69 -17.33 -24.38
N ASN A 96 -14.82 -16.70 -23.57
CA ASN A 96 -14.57 -17.08 -22.18
C ASN A 96 -14.18 -15.86 -21.33
N GLN A 97 -15.13 -15.26 -20.65
CA GLN A 97 -14.90 -14.08 -19.81
C GLN A 97 -13.97 -14.31 -18.58
N SER A 98 -13.59 -15.57 -18.33
CA SER A 98 -12.54 -15.92 -17.35
C SER A 98 -11.15 -16.01 -17.97
N ARG A 99 -10.97 -15.56 -19.22
CA ARG A 99 -9.70 -15.60 -19.95
C ARG A 99 -9.42 -14.23 -20.56
N TRP A 100 -8.26 -13.69 -20.25
CA TRP A 100 -7.78 -12.41 -20.75
C TRP A 100 -6.59 -12.63 -21.67
N ILE A 101 -6.56 -11.94 -22.81
CA ILE A 101 -5.47 -11.99 -23.77
C ILE A 101 -4.67 -10.70 -23.69
N PHE A 102 -3.35 -10.83 -23.59
CA PHE A 102 -2.39 -9.72 -23.54
C PHE A 102 -1.41 -9.82 -24.69
N THR A 103 -1.28 -8.75 -25.49
CA THR A 103 -0.25 -8.63 -26.54
C THR A 103 0.97 -7.94 -25.94
N LEU A 104 2.12 -8.60 -25.94
CA LEU A 104 3.35 -8.11 -25.33
C LEU A 104 4.12 -7.17 -26.24
N ARG A 105 4.77 -6.20 -25.64
CA ARG A 105 5.67 -5.26 -26.31
C ARG A 105 6.91 -5.97 -26.82
N PRO A 106 7.25 -5.89 -28.13
CA PRO A 106 8.45 -6.53 -28.65
C PRO A 106 9.71 -5.79 -28.21
N GLY A 107 10.82 -6.51 -28.11
CA GLY A 107 12.16 -5.95 -27.91
C GLY A 107 12.48 -5.49 -26.48
N VAL A 108 11.59 -5.66 -25.51
CA VAL A 108 11.87 -5.37 -24.10
C VAL A 108 12.93 -6.34 -23.55
N LYS A 109 13.90 -5.78 -22.82
CA LYS A 109 14.98 -6.56 -22.16
C LYS A 109 14.92 -6.40 -20.66
N PHE A 110 15.21 -7.50 -19.96
CA PHE A 110 15.58 -7.43 -18.55
C PHE A 110 16.95 -6.76 -18.37
N HIS A 111 17.28 -6.37 -17.15
CA HIS A 111 18.57 -5.75 -16.80
C HIS A 111 19.78 -6.64 -17.10
N ASP A 112 19.60 -7.96 -17.18
CA ASP A 112 20.63 -8.93 -17.55
C ASP A 112 20.75 -9.16 -19.07
N GLY A 113 19.97 -8.43 -19.87
CA GLY A 113 19.93 -8.52 -21.33
C GLY A 113 19.04 -9.62 -21.90
N SER A 114 18.48 -10.51 -21.06
CA SER A 114 17.50 -11.50 -21.50
C SER A 114 16.19 -10.85 -21.97
N THR A 115 15.41 -11.57 -22.79
CA THR A 115 14.21 -11.01 -23.43
C THR A 115 12.99 -11.19 -22.54
N VAL A 116 12.16 -10.14 -22.44
CA VAL A 116 10.79 -10.26 -21.93
C VAL A 116 9.90 -10.82 -23.06
N ASN A 117 9.31 -11.98 -22.83
CA ASN A 117 8.41 -12.67 -23.76
C ASN A 117 7.30 -13.41 -22.99
N ALA A 118 6.43 -14.12 -23.71
CA ALA A 118 5.32 -14.85 -23.12
C ALA A 118 5.80 -15.96 -22.12
N ASP A 119 6.93 -16.63 -22.40
CA ASP A 119 7.49 -17.61 -21.49
C ASP A 119 7.88 -16.98 -20.14
N ALA A 120 8.43 -15.75 -20.16
CA ALA A 120 8.77 -15.03 -18.94
C ALA A 120 7.52 -14.65 -18.13
N ILE A 121 6.42 -14.31 -18.78
CA ILE A 121 5.15 -14.01 -18.09
C ILE A 121 4.58 -15.27 -17.45
N VAL A 122 4.49 -16.38 -18.19
CA VAL A 122 4.03 -17.69 -17.66
C VAL A 122 4.88 -18.12 -16.47
N TRP A 123 6.21 -18.02 -16.58
CA TRP A 123 7.13 -18.35 -15.50
C TRP A 123 6.87 -17.53 -14.23
N ASN A 124 6.57 -16.23 -14.36
CA ASN A 124 6.26 -15.34 -13.23
C ASN A 124 4.89 -15.63 -12.60
N VAL A 125 3.92 -16.08 -13.37
CA VAL A 125 2.63 -16.56 -12.85
C VAL A 125 2.82 -17.89 -12.12
N ASP A 126 3.59 -18.82 -12.69
CA ASP A 126 3.93 -20.12 -12.06
C ASP A 126 4.71 -19.93 -10.75
N LYS A 127 5.57 -18.93 -10.67
CA LYS A 127 6.29 -18.56 -9.43
C LYS A 127 5.38 -18.43 -8.21
N VAL A 128 4.15 -18.01 -8.41
CA VAL A 128 3.19 -17.74 -7.32
C VAL A 128 2.04 -18.75 -7.25
N LEU A 129 1.74 -19.46 -8.33
CA LEU A 129 0.61 -20.37 -8.40
C LEU A 129 1.01 -21.85 -8.44
N ASN A 130 2.09 -22.21 -9.15
CA ASN A 130 2.46 -23.60 -9.43
C ASN A 130 3.42 -24.17 -8.36
N LYS A 131 2.85 -24.88 -7.37
CA LYS A 131 3.62 -25.48 -6.27
C LYS A 131 4.68 -26.50 -6.73
N ALA A 132 4.56 -27.05 -7.93
CA ALA A 132 5.51 -28.00 -8.49
C ALA A 132 6.66 -27.31 -9.25
N ALA A 133 6.55 -26.02 -9.54
CA ALA A 133 7.57 -25.29 -10.27
C ALA A 133 8.79 -25.00 -9.36
N PRO A 134 10.02 -25.18 -9.88
CA PRO A 134 11.25 -24.92 -9.09
C PRO A 134 11.31 -23.50 -8.52
N GLN A 135 10.79 -22.51 -9.25
CA GLN A 135 10.75 -21.11 -8.86
C GLN A 135 9.59 -20.77 -7.91
N TYR A 136 8.77 -21.72 -7.50
CA TYR A 136 7.67 -21.46 -6.58
C TYR A 136 8.15 -20.76 -5.31
N ALA A 137 7.53 -19.62 -4.99
CA ALA A 137 7.97 -18.72 -3.93
C ALA A 137 6.89 -18.57 -2.84
N PRO A 138 6.73 -19.54 -1.92
CA PRO A 138 5.65 -19.55 -0.93
C PRO A 138 5.61 -18.28 -0.07
N GLY A 139 6.74 -17.63 0.22
CA GLY A 139 6.80 -16.38 0.97
C GLY A 139 6.18 -15.19 0.27
N GLN A 140 5.93 -15.27 -1.04
CA GLN A 140 5.33 -14.20 -1.84
C GLN A 140 3.84 -14.41 -2.11
N ILE A 141 3.31 -15.62 -1.91
CA ILE A 141 1.94 -16.02 -2.28
C ILE A 141 0.92 -15.14 -1.59
N GLY A 142 1.05 -14.92 -0.29
CA GLY A 142 0.12 -14.11 0.47
C GLY A 142 0.01 -12.67 -0.06
N ASN A 143 1.11 -12.09 -0.52
CA ASN A 143 1.11 -10.75 -1.13
C ASN A 143 0.46 -10.78 -2.52
N THR A 144 0.66 -11.83 -3.29
CA THR A 144 0.13 -11.97 -4.65
C THR A 144 -1.36 -12.33 -4.65
N LEU A 145 -1.74 -13.41 -3.97
CA LEU A 145 -3.13 -13.90 -3.98
C LEU A 145 -4.10 -12.94 -3.30
N SER A 146 -3.66 -12.21 -2.27
CA SER A 146 -4.48 -11.17 -1.65
C SER A 146 -4.79 -10.00 -2.60
N ARG A 147 -3.98 -9.84 -3.66
CA ARG A 147 -4.12 -8.78 -4.67
C ARG A 147 -4.73 -9.28 -5.98
N MET A 148 -4.62 -10.56 -6.26
CA MET A 148 -5.09 -11.23 -7.49
C MET A 148 -5.81 -12.55 -7.15
N PRO A 149 -6.92 -12.49 -6.38
CA PRO A 149 -7.53 -13.69 -5.78
C PRO A 149 -8.15 -14.64 -6.79
N THR A 150 -8.43 -14.17 -7.98
CA THR A 150 -9.09 -14.94 -9.05
C THR A 150 -8.09 -15.54 -10.04
N LEU A 151 -6.82 -15.07 -10.07
CA LEU A 151 -5.82 -15.57 -11.01
C LEU A 151 -5.53 -17.04 -10.76
N THR A 152 -5.67 -17.88 -11.79
CA THR A 152 -5.48 -19.34 -11.72
C THR A 152 -4.36 -19.87 -12.61
N GLY A 153 -3.92 -19.09 -13.60
CA GLY A 153 -2.84 -19.52 -14.48
C GLY A 153 -2.55 -18.58 -15.62
N ALA A 154 -1.51 -18.92 -16.38
CA ALA A 154 -1.13 -18.25 -17.61
C ALA A 154 -0.76 -19.29 -18.66
N GLU A 155 -1.01 -18.97 -19.94
CA GLU A 155 -0.74 -19.82 -21.09
C GLU A 155 -0.07 -18.98 -22.19
N LYS A 156 1.02 -19.47 -22.74
CA LYS A 156 1.66 -18.89 -23.92
C LYS A 156 0.83 -19.24 -25.16
N ILE A 157 0.40 -18.22 -25.91
CA ILE A 157 -0.23 -18.41 -27.22
C ILE A 157 0.86 -18.39 -28.29
N ASP A 158 1.72 -17.37 -28.25
CA ASP A 158 2.93 -17.25 -29.06
C ASP A 158 3.98 -16.42 -28.27
N ASP A 159 5.12 -16.05 -28.89
CA ASP A 159 6.20 -15.33 -28.18
C ASP A 159 5.79 -13.94 -27.68
N HIS A 160 4.77 -13.35 -28.27
CA HIS A 160 4.29 -12.01 -27.94
C HIS A 160 2.82 -11.98 -27.45
N THR A 161 2.20 -13.14 -27.25
CA THR A 161 0.82 -13.21 -26.81
C THR A 161 0.68 -14.20 -25.65
N VAL A 162 0.11 -13.76 -24.55
CA VAL A 162 -0.14 -14.59 -23.38
C VAL A 162 -1.61 -14.48 -22.97
N ALA A 163 -2.21 -15.60 -22.58
CA ALA A 163 -3.50 -15.63 -21.94
C ALA A 163 -3.35 -15.83 -20.42
N LEU A 164 -4.10 -15.07 -19.65
CA LEU A 164 -4.24 -15.26 -18.20
C LEU A 164 -5.64 -15.72 -17.88
N THR A 165 -5.77 -16.73 -17.02
CA THR A 165 -7.06 -17.33 -16.64
C THR A 165 -7.41 -16.98 -15.20
N THR A 166 -8.70 -16.82 -14.96
CA THR A 166 -9.28 -16.55 -13.64
C THR A 166 -10.29 -17.65 -13.27
N SER A 167 -10.54 -17.84 -11.98
CA SER A 167 -11.49 -18.85 -11.46
C SER A 167 -12.96 -18.52 -11.76
N GLU A 168 -13.25 -17.28 -12.13
CA GLU A 168 -14.55 -16.75 -12.49
C GLU A 168 -14.36 -15.53 -13.39
N PRO A 169 -15.37 -15.05 -14.14
CA PRO A 169 -15.30 -13.79 -14.87
C PRO A 169 -14.81 -12.66 -13.95
N ASP A 170 -13.78 -11.93 -14.38
CA ASP A 170 -13.17 -10.87 -13.55
C ASP A 170 -12.72 -9.69 -14.39
N ALA A 171 -13.56 -8.66 -14.46
CA ALA A 171 -13.26 -7.40 -15.14
C ALA A 171 -12.16 -6.59 -14.43
N LEU A 172 -11.77 -6.97 -13.19
CA LEU A 172 -10.77 -6.27 -12.40
C LEU A 172 -9.35 -6.83 -12.58
N LEU A 173 -9.18 -7.93 -13.34
CA LEU A 173 -7.86 -8.53 -13.52
C LEU A 173 -6.81 -7.53 -14.03
N PRO A 174 -7.06 -6.66 -15.02
CA PRO A 174 -6.06 -5.67 -15.47
C PRO A 174 -5.61 -4.71 -14.36
N TYR A 175 -6.51 -4.27 -13.47
CA TYR A 175 -6.16 -3.45 -12.31
C TYR A 175 -5.28 -4.22 -11.33
N ASN A 176 -5.61 -5.47 -11.07
CA ASN A 176 -4.87 -6.32 -10.15
C ASN A 176 -3.46 -6.61 -10.65
N LEU A 177 -3.29 -6.78 -11.97
CA LEU A 177 -2.00 -7.07 -12.60
C LEU A 177 -0.98 -5.93 -12.48
N THR A 178 -1.38 -4.71 -12.16
CA THR A 178 -0.46 -3.62 -11.80
C THR A 178 0.41 -3.96 -10.57
N ASN A 179 0.07 -5.01 -9.84
CA ASN A 179 0.81 -5.51 -8.69
C ASN A 179 1.67 -6.76 -9.00
N LEU A 180 1.61 -7.29 -10.22
CA LEU A 180 2.43 -8.42 -10.65
C LEU A 180 3.66 -7.91 -11.40
N PHE A 181 4.73 -7.66 -10.68
CA PHE A 181 6.00 -7.23 -11.25
C PHE A 181 6.78 -8.42 -11.80
N ILE A 182 7.31 -8.28 -13.02
CA ILE A 182 7.93 -9.35 -13.77
C ILE A 182 9.44 -9.38 -13.53
N VAL A 183 9.94 -10.45 -12.91
CA VAL A 183 11.37 -10.68 -12.66
C VAL A 183 11.99 -11.50 -13.79
N SER A 184 13.33 -11.38 -13.98
CA SER A 184 14.06 -12.18 -14.98
C SER A 184 14.11 -13.66 -14.59
N PRO A 185 13.50 -14.56 -15.41
CA PRO A 185 13.64 -16.00 -15.21
C PRO A 185 15.11 -16.46 -15.36
N THR A 186 15.83 -15.87 -16.32
CA THR A 186 17.24 -16.21 -16.62
C THR A 186 18.15 -15.88 -15.42
N ALA A 187 17.98 -14.71 -14.81
CA ALA A 187 18.76 -14.34 -13.63
C ALA A 187 18.49 -15.27 -12.46
N TRP A 188 17.23 -15.61 -12.19
CA TRP A 188 16.88 -16.53 -11.13
C TRP A 188 17.40 -17.94 -11.41
N GLN A 189 17.25 -18.47 -12.64
CA GLN A 189 17.72 -19.81 -13.01
C GLN A 189 19.23 -19.95 -12.82
N LYS A 190 20.00 -18.94 -13.21
CA LYS A 190 21.45 -18.90 -12.99
C LYS A 190 21.80 -19.04 -11.50
N LEU A 191 21.07 -18.37 -10.63
CA LEU A 191 21.28 -18.46 -9.19
C LEU A 191 20.87 -19.83 -8.65
N TYR A 192 19.74 -20.37 -9.12
CA TYR A 192 19.28 -21.71 -8.73
C TYR A 192 20.28 -22.82 -9.15
N ASP A 193 20.82 -22.73 -10.36
CA ASP A 193 21.81 -23.69 -10.86
C ASP A 193 23.16 -23.60 -10.11
N ALA A 194 23.48 -22.42 -9.57
CA ALA A 194 24.66 -22.22 -8.74
C ALA A 194 24.54 -22.80 -7.32
N VAL A 195 23.32 -23.09 -6.85
CA VAL A 195 23.12 -23.75 -5.56
C VAL A 195 23.57 -25.22 -5.64
N PRO A 196 24.49 -25.68 -4.78
CA PRO A 196 24.97 -27.04 -4.81
C PRO A 196 23.84 -28.08 -4.71
N ALA A 197 23.92 -29.18 -5.48
CA ALA A 197 22.89 -30.21 -5.47
C ALA A 197 22.71 -30.87 -4.09
N ASN A 198 23.72 -30.85 -3.23
CA ASN A 198 23.67 -31.35 -1.86
C ASN A 198 23.24 -30.32 -0.81
N ALA A 199 22.84 -29.14 -1.21
CA ALA A 199 22.38 -28.07 -0.29
C ALA A 199 20.95 -28.30 0.27
N GLY A 200 20.34 -29.45 -0.06
CA GLY A 200 19.00 -29.84 0.38
C GLY A 200 18.11 -30.27 -0.78
N ASP A 201 16.81 -30.36 -0.50
CA ASP A 201 15.79 -30.63 -1.51
C ASP A 201 15.56 -29.45 -2.46
N ALA A 202 14.69 -29.62 -3.45
CA ALA A 202 14.36 -28.59 -4.43
C ALA A 202 13.82 -27.30 -3.78
N ALA A 203 13.05 -27.44 -2.70
CA ALA A 203 12.49 -26.29 -1.99
C ALA A 203 13.57 -25.50 -1.22
N ALA A 204 14.52 -26.19 -0.59
CA ALA A 204 15.66 -25.57 0.08
C ALA A 204 16.54 -24.81 -0.92
N ARG A 205 16.83 -25.42 -2.07
CA ARG A 205 17.59 -24.81 -3.16
C ARG A 205 16.87 -23.58 -3.74
N SER A 206 15.56 -23.69 -3.96
CA SER A 206 14.72 -22.55 -4.40
C SER A 206 14.77 -21.39 -3.40
N LYS A 207 14.63 -21.69 -2.11
CA LYS A 207 14.72 -20.66 -1.05
C LYS A 207 16.07 -19.95 -1.07
N GLN A 208 17.18 -20.68 -1.24
CA GLN A 208 18.51 -20.08 -1.33
C GLN A 208 18.64 -19.21 -2.58
N ALA A 209 18.19 -19.68 -3.76
CA ALA A 209 18.18 -18.88 -4.98
C ALA A 209 17.39 -17.57 -4.83
N TRP A 210 16.22 -17.62 -4.19
CA TRP A 210 15.45 -16.41 -3.91
C TRP A 210 16.13 -15.47 -2.91
N THR A 211 16.87 -16.00 -1.93
CA THR A 211 17.66 -15.18 -0.99
C THR A 211 18.76 -14.42 -1.73
N GLU A 212 19.49 -15.09 -2.63
CA GLU A 212 20.51 -14.46 -3.48
C GLU A 212 19.87 -13.48 -4.48
N PHE A 213 18.73 -13.84 -5.08
CA PHE A 213 18.03 -12.93 -5.98
C PHE A 213 17.60 -11.64 -5.29
N ALA A 214 17.18 -11.69 -4.02
CA ALA A 214 16.81 -10.50 -3.26
C ALA A 214 17.97 -9.48 -3.15
N ALA A 215 19.20 -9.94 -3.08
CA ALA A 215 20.39 -9.09 -3.02
C ALA A 215 20.86 -8.60 -4.40
N HIS A 216 20.39 -9.23 -5.49
CA HIS A 216 20.81 -8.99 -6.87
C HIS A 216 19.60 -8.96 -7.83
N ALA A 217 18.54 -8.27 -7.44
CA ALA A 217 17.27 -8.24 -8.15
C ALA A 217 17.42 -7.77 -9.61
N VAL A 218 16.82 -8.54 -10.53
CA VAL A 218 16.85 -8.29 -11.97
C VAL A 218 15.42 -8.20 -12.50
N GLY A 219 15.03 -6.99 -12.88
CA GLY A 219 13.77 -6.68 -13.56
C GLY A 219 14.01 -6.07 -14.94
N SER A 220 13.02 -5.35 -15.44
CA SER A 220 13.09 -4.60 -16.70
C SER A 220 12.87 -3.09 -16.49
N GLY A 221 12.70 -2.65 -15.27
CA GLY A 221 12.31 -1.30 -14.87
C GLY A 221 13.34 -0.19 -15.16
N PRO A 222 12.96 1.07 -14.88
CA PRO A 222 13.78 2.23 -15.17
C PRO A 222 15.08 2.31 -14.34
N PHE A 223 15.15 1.61 -13.22
CA PHE A 223 16.34 1.53 -12.39
C PHE A 223 16.81 0.09 -12.21
N LYS A 224 18.12 -0.09 -12.02
CA LYS A 224 18.80 -1.36 -11.71
C LYS A 224 19.25 -1.36 -10.26
N MET A 225 19.20 -2.50 -9.59
CA MET A 225 19.77 -2.62 -8.24
C MET A 225 21.29 -2.56 -8.31
N GLU A 226 21.90 -1.62 -7.60
CA GLU A 226 23.35 -1.58 -7.35
C GLU A 226 23.69 -2.31 -6.06
N LYS A 227 22.99 -1.96 -4.96
CA LYS A 227 23.34 -2.49 -3.64
C LYS A 227 22.15 -2.47 -2.69
N LEU A 228 21.96 -3.57 -1.98
CA LEU A 228 21.03 -3.68 -0.86
C LEU A 228 21.81 -3.87 0.45
N VAL A 229 21.56 -3.02 1.44
CA VAL A 229 21.99 -3.21 2.82
C VAL A 229 20.73 -3.24 3.68
N PRO A 230 20.30 -4.42 4.16
CA PRO A 230 19.06 -4.58 4.93
C PRO A 230 18.98 -3.57 6.09
N ARG A 231 17.81 -3.01 6.32
CA ARG A 231 17.50 -1.99 7.34
C ARG A 231 18.28 -0.67 7.23
N GLN A 232 19.12 -0.50 6.22
CA GLN A 232 19.96 0.70 6.08
C GLN A 232 19.65 1.44 4.79
N GLN A 233 19.81 0.79 3.62
CA GLN A 233 19.61 1.45 2.34
C GLN A 233 19.47 0.46 1.18
N LEU A 234 18.75 0.92 0.15
CA LEU A 234 18.79 0.35 -1.19
C LEU A 234 19.33 1.41 -2.15
N ILE A 235 20.36 1.06 -2.93
CA ILE A 235 20.94 1.91 -3.96
C ILE A 235 20.51 1.38 -5.32
N LEU A 236 19.93 2.27 -6.11
CA LEU A 236 19.45 2.01 -7.47
C LEU A 236 20.24 2.87 -8.46
N ASP A 237 20.75 2.25 -9.51
CA ASP A 237 21.37 2.91 -10.65
C ASP A 237 20.35 3.12 -11.76
N LYS A 238 20.51 4.20 -12.51
CA LYS A 238 19.78 4.47 -13.74
C LYS A 238 19.92 3.31 -14.73
N ASN A 239 18.84 2.93 -15.37
CA ASN A 239 18.84 2.06 -16.54
C ASN A 239 18.82 2.92 -17.83
N PRO A 240 19.98 3.18 -18.47
CA PRO A 240 20.03 4.01 -19.68
C PRO A 240 19.36 3.34 -20.89
N ASP A 241 19.22 2.02 -20.83
CA ASP A 241 18.64 1.21 -21.91
C ASP A 241 17.15 0.89 -21.68
N TYR A 242 16.50 1.62 -20.76
CA TYR A 242 15.08 1.42 -20.47
C TYR A 242 14.25 1.49 -21.77
N TRP A 243 13.34 0.54 -21.93
CA TRP A 243 12.54 0.41 -23.17
C TRP A 243 11.66 1.64 -23.43
N ASN A 244 11.09 2.25 -22.38
CA ASN A 244 10.31 3.48 -22.50
C ASN A 244 11.26 4.70 -22.48
N LYS A 245 11.52 5.24 -23.67
CA LYS A 245 12.50 6.33 -23.84
C LYS A 245 12.10 7.63 -23.11
N ASP A 246 10.82 7.87 -22.92
CA ASP A 246 10.30 9.05 -22.23
C ASP A 246 10.48 8.93 -20.68
N ARG A 247 10.70 7.72 -20.17
CA ARG A 247 10.88 7.39 -18.76
C ARG A 247 12.31 6.91 -18.42
N ILE A 248 13.30 7.18 -19.25
CA ILE A 248 14.70 6.97 -18.86
C ILE A 248 15.01 7.90 -17.69
N PRO A 249 15.51 7.37 -16.53
CA PRO A 249 15.76 8.18 -15.35
C PRO A 249 16.67 9.39 -15.62
N ARG A 250 16.32 10.52 -15.02
CA ARG A 250 17.07 11.77 -15.14
C ARG A 250 18.12 11.92 -14.06
N VAL A 251 17.95 11.24 -12.90
CA VAL A 251 19.00 11.09 -11.88
C VAL A 251 19.80 9.82 -12.16
N ASP A 252 21.10 9.83 -11.81
CA ASP A 252 21.97 8.68 -12.02
C ASP A 252 21.75 7.62 -10.95
N LYS A 253 21.44 8.04 -9.70
CA LYS A 253 21.22 7.16 -8.57
C LYS A 253 20.02 7.58 -7.73
N VAL A 254 19.35 6.58 -7.15
CA VAL A 254 18.36 6.76 -6.07
C VAL A 254 18.87 5.97 -4.85
N VAL A 255 18.87 6.60 -3.69
CA VAL A 255 19.19 5.97 -2.39
C VAL A 255 17.92 6.00 -1.54
N LEU A 256 17.37 4.84 -1.25
CA LEU A 256 16.21 4.66 -0.40
C LEU A 256 16.65 4.31 1.02
N ILE A 257 16.16 5.04 2.01
CA ILE A 257 16.58 4.94 3.40
C ILE A 257 15.35 4.72 4.29
N PRO A 258 15.24 3.55 4.96
CA PRO A 258 14.19 3.32 5.96
C PRO A 258 14.40 4.26 7.15
N LEU A 259 13.39 5.10 7.45
CA LEU A 259 13.42 6.02 8.58
C LEU A 259 11.98 6.20 9.10
N PRO A 260 11.45 5.26 9.91
CA PRO A 260 10.03 5.18 10.23
C PRO A 260 9.51 6.36 11.06
N GLU A 261 10.37 7.04 11.83
CA GLU A 261 9.96 8.14 12.70
C GLU A 261 9.86 9.47 11.95
N ALA A 262 8.69 10.13 11.99
CA ALA A 262 8.42 11.36 11.24
C ALA A 262 9.36 12.51 11.62
N ASN A 263 9.64 12.69 12.92
CA ASN A 263 10.58 13.72 13.39
C ASN A 263 12.02 13.46 12.94
N ALA A 264 12.45 12.19 12.90
CA ALA A 264 13.75 11.82 12.39
C ALA A 264 13.87 12.09 10.89
N ARG A 265 12.83 11.76 10.09
CA ARG A 265 12.79 12.12 8.66
C ARG A 265 12.87 13.63 8.47
N THR A 266 12.07 14.38 9.23
CA THR A 266 12.06 15.85 9.17
C THR A 266 13.44 16.44 9.49
N ALA A 267 14.10 15.96 10.55
CA ALA A 267 15.45 16.39 10.91
C ALA A 267 16.48 16.06 9.82
N ALA A 268 16.38 14.88 9.20
CA ALA A 268 17.26 14.47 8.09
C ALA A 268 17.09 15.37 6.85
N LEU A 269 15.85 15.80 6.55
CA LEU A 269 15.60 16.74 5.45
C LEU A 269 16.17 18.13 5.76
N LEU A 270 15.87 18.68 6.94
CA LEU A 270 16.31 20.01 7.33
C LEU A 270 17.84 20.13 7.43
N SER A 271 18.51 19.04 7.82
CA SER A 271 19.98 18.95 7.81
C SER A 271 20.58 18.58 6.44
N LYS A 272 19.74 18.44 5.40
CA LYS A 272 20.12 18.10 4.01
C LYS A 272 20.82 16.74 3.87
N GLN A 273 20.59 15.82 4.80
CA GLN A 273 21.07 14.44 4.70
C GLN A 273 20.28 13.65 3.67
N VAL A 274 19.00 14.00 3.49
CA VAL A 274 18.12 13.49 2.44
C VAL A 274 17.51 14.64 1.63
N ASP A 275 17.06 14.32 0.44
CA ASP A 275 16.49 15.30 -0.51
C ASP A 275 14.97 15.27 -0.51
N TRP A 276 14.40 14.18 -0.01
CA TRP A 276 12.98 13.89 -0.04
C TRP A 276 12.58 13.05 1.16
N ILE A 277 11.48 13.40 1.79
CA ILE A 277 10.87 12.58 2.84
C ILE A 277 9.39 12.34 2.55
N GLU A 278 8.95 11.13 2.83
CA GLU A 278 7.53 10.76 2.88
C GLU A 278 6.94 11.18 4.23
N ALA A 279 5.67 11.60 4.26
CA ALA A 279 4.91 11.90 5.48
C ALA A 279 5.74 12.70 6.52
N PRO A 280 6.07 13.99 6.25
CA PRO A 280 6.74 14.84 7.22
C PRO A 280 5.92 14.99 8.49
N ALA A 281 6.58 15.32 9.62
CA ALA A 281 5.87 15.74 10.83
C ALA A 281 5.05 17.01 10.51
N LEU A 282 3.74 16.96 10.76
CA LEU A 282 2.83 18.03 10.32
C LEU A 282 3.04 19.34 11.08
N ASP A 283 3.46 19.29 12.33
CA ASP A 283 3.84 20.42 13.16
C ASP A 283 5.12 21.13 12.68
N ALA A 284 5.96 20.45 11.90
CA ALA A 284 7.18 20.99 11.32
C ALA A 284 6.99 21.56 9.89
N VAL A 285 5.80 21.44 9.30
CA VAL A 285 5.57 21.82 7.89
C VAL A 285 5.87 23.29 7.63
N ASP A 286 5.49 24.18 8.54
CA ASP A 286 5.77 25.62 8.38
C ASP A 286 7.27 25.92 8.47
N GLN A 287 7.99 25.23 9.35
CA GLN A 287 9.45 25.32 9.42
C GLN A 287 10.12 24.80 8.14
N ILE A 288 9.64 23.67 7.60
CA ILE A 288 10.11 23.09 6.35
C ILE A 288 9.95 24.10 5.21
N LYS A 289 8.76 24.71 5.07
CA LYS A 289 8.48 25.73 4.06
C LYS A 289 9.34 26.98 4.24
N ALA A 290 9.51 27.46 5.48
CA ALA A 290 10.32 28.63 5.81
C ALA A 290 11.79 28.44 5.44
N GLN A 291 12.30 27.21 5.41
CA GLN A 291 13.66 26.87 4.96
C GLN A 291 13.75 26.62 3.43
N GLY A 292 12.67 26.88 2.69
CA GLY A 292 12.63 26.80 1.22
C GLY A 292 12.37 25.41 0.64
N PHE A 293 12.08 24.42 1.48
CA PHE A 293 11.63 23.11 1.00
C PHE A 293 10.19 23.19 0.48
N LYS A 294 9.85 22.29 -0.44
CA LYS A 294 8.50 22.23 -1.05
C LYS A 294 7.68 21.11 -0.43
N ILE A 295 6.41 21.37 -0.17
CA ILE A 295 5.45 20.34 0.20
C ILE A 295 4.63 19.99 -1.04
N TYR A 296 4.67 18.73 -1.43
CA TYR A 296 3.80 18.16 -2.46
C TYR A 296 2.72 17.34 -1.77
N ALA A 297 1.48 17.57 -2.12
CA ALA A 297 0.33 16.84 -1.63
C ALA A 297 -0.74 16.83 -2.73
N ASN A 298 -1.45 15.73 -2.87
CA ASN A 298 -2.58 15.58 -3.78
C ASN A 298 -3.52 14.50 -3.23
N THR A 299 -4.79 14.57 -3.57
CA THR A 299 -5.76 13.52 -3.28
C THR A 299 -5.24 12.15 -3.70
N GLN A 300 -5.31 11.19 -2.81
CA GLN A 300 -4.89 9.82 -3.08
C GLN A 300 -6.08 8.84 -2.98
N PRO A 301 -6.12 7.78 -3.81
CA PRO A 301 -7.09 6.70 -3.67
C PRO A 301 -6.77 5.88 -2.41
N HIS A 302 -7.14 6.40 -1.27
CA HIS A 302 -6.81 5.94 0.06
C HIS A 302 -7.99 6.13 0.99
N LEU A 303 -8.19 5.21 1.92
CA LEU A 303 -9.11 5.35 3.04
C LEU A 303 -8.35 5.06 4.34
N TRP A 304 -8.50 5.93 5.33
CA TRP A 304 -8.03 5.71 6.70
C TRP A 304 -9.24 5.44 7.60
N PRO A 305 -9.59 4.15 7.85
CA PRO A 305 -10.78 3.76 8.58
C PRO A 305 -10.44 3.13 9.92
N TRP A 306 -11.45 2.97 10.79
CA TRP A 306 -11.50 1.80 11.64
C TRP A 306 -12.33 0.73 10.94
N GLN A 307 -11.79 -0.47 10.82
CA GLN A 307 -12.50 -1.64 10.31
C GLN A 307 -13.16 -2.34 11.50
N PHE A 308 -14.47 -2.41 11.51
CA PHE A 308 -15.24 -2.98 12.62
C PHE A 308 -15.24 -4.50 12.58
N SER A 309 -15.26 -5.16 13.77
CA SER A 309 -15.47 -6.59 13.90
C SER A 309 -16.97 -6.92 13.83
N PHE A 310 -17.35 -7.92 13.04
CA PHE A 310 -18.71 -8.45 12.96
C PHE A 310 -18.83 -9.83 13.62
N GLU A 311 -17.85 -10.19 14.45
CA GLU A 311 -17.88 -11.44 15.20
C GLU A 311 -19.00 -11.46 16.22
N GLU A 312 -19.34 -12.66 16.68
CA GLU A 312 -20.39 -12.83 17.69
C GLU A 312 -20.05 -12.06 18.97
N GLY A 313 -21.02 -11.34 19.50
CA GLY A 313 -20.84 -10.48 20.66
C GLY A 313 -20.23 -9.10 20.38
N SER A 314 -19.79 -8.82 19.16
CA SER A 314 -19.28 -7.48 18.80
C SER A 314 -20.39 -6.43 18.84
N PRO A 315 -20.18 -5.28 19.51
CA PRO A 315 -21.15 -4.19 19.52
C PRO A 315 -21.37 -3.57 18.14
N TRP A 316 -20.41 -3.74 17.23
CA TRP A 316 -20.49 -3.23 15.86
C TRP A 316 -21.47 -4.00 14.97
N LYS A 317 -22.07 -5.11 15.43
CA LYS A 317 -23.19 -5.76 14.72
C LYS A 317 -24.44 -4.89 14.70
N ASP A 318 -24.62 -4.02 15.69
CA ASP A 318 -25.72 -3.05 15.69
C ASP A 318 -25.41 -1.86 14.76
N ILE A 319 -26.20 -1.71 13.72
CA ILE A 319 -26.02 -0.64 12.73
C ILE A 319 -26.20 0.76 13.35
N ARG A 320 -27.00 0.88 14.45
CA ARG A 320 -27.18 2.16 15.15
C ARG A 320 -25.85 2.62 15.78
N VAL A 321 -25.10 1.68 16.35
CA VAL A 321 -23.78 1.95 16.94
C VAL A 321 -22.79 2.39 15.86
N ARG A 322 -22.75 1.71 14.71
CA ARG A 322 -21.86 2.09 13.59
C ARG A 322 -22.19 3.47 13.03
N LYS A 323 -23.48 3.74 12.82
CA LYS A 323 -23.97 5.06 12.36
C LYS A 323 -23.66 6.16 13.38
N ALA A 324 -23.88 5.89 14.68
CA ALA A 324 -23.56 6.83 15.75
C ALA A 324 -22.08 7.20 15.77
N ALA A 325 -21.15 6.24 15.63
CA ALA A 325 -19.72 6.50 15.58
C ALA A 325 -19.37 7.43 14.40
N ASN A 326 -19.95 7.19 13.20
CA ASN A 326 -19.72 8.01 12.02
C ASN A 326 -20.30 9.41 12.13
N LEU A 327 -21.43 9.59 12.80
CA LEU A 327 -22.07 10.89 13.02
C LEU A 327 -21.40 11.69 14.15
N CYS A 328 -20.74 11.02 15.10
CA CYS A 328 -20.10 11.65 16.23
C CYS A 328 -18.71 12.25 15.92
N LEU A 329 -18.08 11.82 14.84
CA LEU A 329 -16.74 12.27 14.46
C LEU A 329 -16.79 13.60 13.68
N ASN A 330 -16.19 14.67 14.24
CA ASN A 330 -16.01 15.95 13.56
C ASN A 330 -14.77 15.94 12.65
N ARG A 331 -14.96 15.54 11.40
CA ARG A 331 -13.87 15.42 10.41
C ARG A 331 -13.28 16.77 10.00
N ALA A 332 -14.10 17.81 9.97
CA ALA A 332 -13.63 19.16 9.63
C ALA A 332 -12.66 19.70 10.69
N GLU A 333 -12.93 19.43 11.97
CA GLU A 333 -12.02 19.80 13.06
C GLU A 333 -10.74 18.93 13.02
N LEU A 334 -10.86 17.60 12.77
CA LEU A 334 -9.70 16.73 12.56
C LEU A 334 -8.82 17.20 11.41
N LYS A 335 -9.43 17.61 10.28
CA LYS A 335 -8.72 18.20 9.15
C LYS A 335 -7.94 19.46 9.55
N SER A 336 -8.56 20.34 10.32
CA SER A 336 -7.91 21.55 10.85
C SER A 336 -6.75 21.19 11.78
N TYR A 337 -6.94 20.21 12.65
CA TYR A 337 -5.90 19.67 13.55
C TYR A 337 -4.70 19.12 12.78
N LEU A 338 -4.93 18.49 11.62
CA LEU A 338 -3.88 17.97 10.73
C LEU A 338 -3.35 19.03 9.74
N GLY A 339 -3.57 20.33 9.97
CA GLY A 339 -3.08 21.40 9.12
C GLY A 339 -3.65 21.40 7.69
N GLY A 340 -4.81 20.76 7.47
CA GLY A 340 -5.43 20.61 6.16
C GLY A 340 -4.97 19.39 5.34
N TYR A 341 -4.02 18.60 5.86
CA TYR A 341 -3.43 17.48 5.14
C TYR A 341 -4.28 16.20 5.21
N MET A 342 -5.56 16.32 4.92
CA MET A 342 -6.49 15.21 4.66
C MET A 342 -7.71 15.70 3.87
N THR A 343 -8.41 14.77 3.20
CA THR A 343 -9.78 14.96 2.74
C THR A 343 -10.74 14.21 3.68
N GLU A 344 -11.88 14.82 3.99
CA GLU A 344 -12.90 14.21 4.85
C GLU A 344 -13.56 13.03 4.13
N ALA A 345 -13.56 11.84 4.75
CA ALA A 345 -14.15 10.67 4.13
C ALA A 345 -15.69 10.71 4.20
N THR A 346 -16.33 10.61 3.05
CA THR A 346 -17.79 10.44 2.89
C THR A 346 -18.16 9.01 2.45
N GLY A 347 -17.20 8.11 2.45
CA GLY A 347 -17.31 6.71 2.07
C GLY A 347 -15.93 6.12 1.84
N VAL A 348 -15.86 5.03 1.07
CA VAL A 348 -14.61 4.42 0.61
C VAL A 348 -13.95 5.30 -0.45
N TYR A 349 -14.74 5.86 -1.35
CA TYR A 349 -14.32 6.81 -2.38
C TYR A 349 -14.78 8.22 -2.07
N GLU A 350 -14.04 9.20 -2.54
CA GLU A 350 -14.42 10.61 -2.46
C GLU A 350 -15.67 10.90 -3.30
N ALA A 351 -16.43 11.94 -2.91
CA ALA A 351 -17.68 12.32 -3.57
C ALA A 351 -17.55 12.64 -5.07
N GLY A 352 -16.34 13.02 -5.54
CA GLY A 352 -16.04 13.27 -6.95
C GLY A 352 -15.70 12.02 -7.78
N SER A 353 -15.56 10.86 -7.14
CA SER A 353 -15.25 9.60 -7.84
C SER A 353 -16.48 9.09 -8.61
N PRO A 354 -16.31 8.56 -9.84
CA PRO A 354 -17.41 7.90 -10.56
C PRO A 354 -17.97 6.70 -9.80
N TRP A 355 -17.20 6.13 -8.89
CA TRP A 355 -17.55 4.98 -8.06
C TRP A 355 -18.21 5.33 -6.72
N HIS A 356 -18.41 6.62 -6.42
CA HIS A 356 -19.05 7.04 -5.15
C HIS A 356 -20.52 6.64 -5.07
N GLY A 357 -21.24 6.61 -6.19
CA GLY A 357 -22.66 6.27 -6.23
C GLY A 357 -23.54 7.27 -5.46
N LYS A 358 -24.68 6.79 -4.95
CA LYS A 358 -25.67 7.62 -4.27
C LYS A 358 -26.14 6.98 -2.95
N PRO A 359 -25.29 6.99 -1.90
CA PRO A 359 -25.67 6.45 -0.60
C PRO A 359 -26.81 7.25 0.02
N THR A 360 -27.70 6.57 0.76
CA THR A 360 -28.80 7.19 1.50
C THR A 360 -28.33 7.72 2.86
N PHE A 361 -27.41 7.01 3.52
CA PHE A 361 -26.78 7.46 4.75
C PHE A 361 -25.72 8.52 4.44
N GLN A 362 -25.88 9.70 5.05
CA GLN A 362 -24.93 10.80 4.89
C GLN A 362 -23.93 10.81 6.04
N ILE A 363 -22.66 10.61 5.73
CA ILE A 363 -21.55 10.72 6.69
C ILE A 363 -21.30 12.21 6.94
N LYS A 364 -21.75 12.71 8.09
CA LYS A 364 -21.63 14.11 8.54
C LYS A 364 -21.41 14.16 10.05
N TYR A 365 -21.04 15.31 10.56
CA TYR A 365 -21.01 15.55 12.00
C TYR A 365 -22.42 15.91 12.51
N ASP A 366 -23.01 15.05 13.32
CA ASP A 366 -24.34 15.18 13.92
C ASP A 366 -24.38 14.44 15.28
N PRO A 367 -23.73 15.02 16.31
CA PRO A 367 -23.58 14.35 17.61
C PRO A 367 -24.92 14.16 18.35
N ASP A 368 -25.94 14.97 18.06
CA ASP A 368 -27.27 14.82 18.68
C ASP A 368 -27.96 13.55 18.17
N THR A 369 -27.96 13.34 16.84
CA THR A 369 -28.45 12.09 16.25
C THR A 369 -27.61 10.89 16.69
N ALA A 370 -26.27 11.05 16.82
CA ALA A 370 -25.41 9.99 17.34
C ALA A 370 -25.79 9.56 18.75
N ARG A 371 -25.97 10.50 19.68
CA ARG A 371 -26.42 10.21 21.06
C ARG A 371 -27.80 9.55 21.11
N LYS A 372 -28.73 9.96 20.25
CA LYS A 372 -30.04 9.33 20.14
C LYS A 372 -29.92 7.87 19.73
N LEU A 373 -29.16 7.56 18.69
CA LEU A 373 -28.92 6.20 18.23
C LEU A 373 -28.24 5.33 19.31
N MET A 374 -27.27 5.88 20.06
CA MET A 374 -26.63 5.17 21.16
C MET A 374 -27.61 4.90 22.30
N THR A 375 -28.49 5.84 22.64
CA THR A 375 -29.52 5.65 23.64
C THR A 375 -30.52 4.55 23.21
N GLU A 376 -30.96 4.55 21.96
CA GLU A 376 -31.79 3.49 21.37
C GLU A 376 -31.10 2.12 21.36
N ALA A 377 -29.76 2.09 21.28
CA ALA A 377 -28.95 0.88 21.41
C ALA A 377 -28.67 0.46 22.87
N GLY A 378 -29.12 1.24 23.87
CA GLY A 378 -29.02 0.92 25.29
C GLY A 378 -27.79 1.51 26.01
N TYR A 379 -27.13 2.51 25.42
CA TYR A 379 -25.96 3.21 25.99
C TYR A 379 -26.32 4.64 26.42
N SER A 380 -25.58 5.15 27.39
CA SER A 380 -25.78 6.50 27.95
C SER A 380 -24.49 7.00 28.60
N ALA A 381 -24.49 8.25 29.11
CA ALA A 381 -23.37 8.79 29.86
C ALA A 381 -23.02 7.96 31.09
N GLY A 382 -24.02 7.37 31.78
CA GLY A 382 -23.81 6.47 32.94
C GLY A 382 -23.52 5.02 32.57
N LYS A 383 -23.70 4.64 31.29
CA LYS A 383 -23.45 3.29 30.78
C LYS A 383 -22.86 3.40 29.35
N PRO A 384 -21.62 3.91 29.21
CA PRO A 384 -20.99 4.03 27.92
C PRO A 384 -20.65 2.67 27.31
N LEU A 385 -20.54 2.62 25.98
CA LEU A 385 -20.02 1.46 25.27
C LEU A 385 -18.48 1.47 25.34
N HIS A 386 -17.90 0.39 25.85
CA HIS A 386 -16.46 0.19 25.85
C HIS A 386 -16.05 -0.55 24.58
N VAL A 387 -15.05 -0.03 23.87
CA VAL A 387 -14.48 -0.64 22.67
C VAL A 387 -12.97 -0.45 22.64
N THR A 388 -12.26 -1.43 22.11
CA THR A 388 -10.81 -1.37 21.92
C THR A 388 -10.49 -1.31 20.44
N VAL A 389 -9.66 -0.33 20.04
CA VAL A 389 -9.12 -0.24 18.68
C VAL A 389 -7.62 -0.56 18.68
N ALA A 390 -7.20 -1.47 17.80
CA ALA A 390 -5.79 -1.72 17.54
C ALA A 390 -5.28 -0.79 16.43
N THR A 391 -4.14 -0.18 16.65
CA THR A 391 -3.47 0.72 15.70
C THR A 391 -1.95 0.56 15.77
N SER A 392 -1.20 1.29 14.94
CA SER A 392 0.26 1.39 14.99
C SER A 392 0.70 2.83 15.26
N ALA A 393 1.95 3.01 15.64
CA ALA A 393 2.54 4.35 15.79
C ALA A 393 2.98 4.95 14.45
N SER A 394 3.23 4.11 13.44
CA SER A 394 3.68 4.49 12.08
C SER A 394 3.33 3.39 11.10
N GLY A 395 3.60 3.57 9.83
CA GLY A 395 3.43 2.55 8.80
C GLY A 395 2.96 3.14 7.47
N SER A 396 3.01 2.31 6.43
CA SER A 396 2.59 2.72 5.08
C SER A 396 1.13 3.15 5.08
N GLY A 397 0.87 4.41 4.70
CA GLY A 397 -0.47 4.99 4.62
C GLY A 397 -1.16 5.28 5.94
N GLN A 398 -0.49 5.09 7.04
CA GLN A 398 -1.10 5.30 8.35
C GLN A 398 -1.27 6.79 8.72
N MET A 399 -0.88 7.72 7.86
CA MET A 399 -0.95 9.17 8.12
C MET A 399 -0.31 9.53 9.48
N GLN A 400 -1.08 10.09 10.40
CA GLN A 400 -0.68 10.42 11.78
C GLN A 400 -1.49 9.56 12.76
N PRO A 401 -1.19 8.25 12.91
CA PRO A 401 -2.14 7.32 13.49
C PRO A 401 -2.42 7.59 14.98
N LEU A 402 -1.43 7.96 15.79
CA LEU A 402 -1.65 8.20 17.22
C LEU A 402 -2.47 9.47 17.45
N PRO A 403 -2.08 10.66 16.94
CA PRO A 403 -2.88 11.88 17.10
C PRO A 403 -4.30 11.74 16.56
N MET A 404 -4.47 11.06 15.41
CA MET A 404 -5.80 10.85 14.81
C MET A 404 -6.68 9.95 15.69
N ASN A 405 -6.15 8.83 16.22
CA ASN A 405 -6.90 7.94 17.10
C ASN A 405 -7.23 8.61 18.45
N GLU A 406 -6.32 9.40 19.02
CA GLU A 406 -6.57 10.17 20.23
C GLU A 406 -7.69 11.21 20.02
N TYR A 407 -7.69 11.90 18.87
CA TYR A 407 -8.77 12.81 18.51
C TYR A 407 -10.12 12.07 18.37
N ILE A 408 -10.14 10.90 17.70
CA ILE A 408 -11.34 10.08 17.56
C ILE A 408 -11.83 9.61 18.93
N GLN A 409 -10.96 9.15 19.80
CA GLN A 409 -11.28 8.76 21.17
C GLN A 409 -12.00 9.90 21.92
N GLN A 410 -11.48 11.13 21.85
CA GLN A 410 -12.12 12.29 22.49
C GLN A 410 -13.46 12.66 21.83
N SER A 411 -13.52 12.62 20.50
CA SER A 411 -14.75 12.91 19.76
C SER A 411 -15.86 11.93 20.13
N LEU A 412 -15.60 10.62 20.07
CA LEU A 412 -16.56 9.56 20.35
C LEU A 412 -17.03 9.54 21.81
N LYS A 413 -16.22 10.00 22.76
CA LYS A 413 -16.58 10.10 24.18
C LYS A 413 -17.84 10.94 24.38
N SER A 414 -18.03 12.00 23.58
CA SER A 414 -19.21 12.87 23.65
C SER A 414 -20.52 12.18 23.26
N CYS A 415 -20.42 10.99 22.61
CA CYS A 415 -21.55 10.18 22.15
C CYS A 415 -21.61 8.81 22.85
N PHE A 416 -21.17 8.73 24.10
CA PHE A 416 -21.28 7.56 24.96
C PHE A 416 -20.39 6.35 24.55
N PHE A 417 -19.30 6.60 23.85
CA PHE A 417 -18.24 5.60 23.66
C PHE A 417 -17.13 5.83 24.68
N ASN A 418 -16.56 4.75 25.18
CA ASN A 418 -15.30 4.72 25.91
C ASN A 418 -14.31 3.87 25.12
N VAL A 419 -13.33 4.52 24.51
CA VAL A 419 -12.40 3.89 23.55
C VAL A 419 -11.07 3.64 24.23
N ASP A 420 -10.57 2.40 24.17
CA ASP A 420 -9.20 2.04 24.49
C ASP A 420 -8.38 1.89 23.22
N ILE A 421 -7.16 2.47 23.20
CA ILE A 421 -6.25 2.42 22.04
C ILE A 421 -5.14 1.44 22.36
N LYS A 422 -5.02 0.35 21.57
CA LYS A 422 -3.94 -0.63 21.66
C LYS A 422 -2.93 -0.38 20.53
N VAL A 423 -1.77 0.13 20.89
CA VAL A 423 -0.70 0.42 19.93
C VAL A 423 0.17 -0.82 19.72
N ASN A 424 0.40 -1.18 18.45
CA ASN A 424 1.26 -2.27 18.04
C ASN A 424 2.40 -1.74 17.17
N GLU A 425 3.47 -2.52 17.02
CA GLU A 425 4.44 -2.31 15.95
C GLU A 425 3.75 -2.60 14.59
N TRP A 426 4.15 -1.88 13.52
CA TRP A 426 3.47 -1.92 12.23
C TRP A 426 3.38 -3.33 11.61
N ASN A 427 4.47 -4.08 11.57
CA ASN A 427 4.46 -5.42 10.97
C ASN A 427 3.60 -6.41 11.79
N THR A 428 3.57 -6.24 13.11
CA THR A 428 2.70 -7.01 14.01
C THR A 428 1.24 -6.68 13.74
N LEU A 429 0.88 -5.38 13.67
CA LEU A 429 -0.49 -4.97 13.35
C LEU A 429 -0.93 -5.49 11.98
N PHE A 430 -0.07 -5.36 10.97
CA PHE A 430 -0.34 -5.80 9.60
C PHE A 430 -0.51 -7.33 9.50
N THR A 431 0.28 -8.09 10.25
CA THR A 431 0.14 -9.55 10.37
C THR A 431 -1.19 -9.91 11.03
N ASN A 432 -1.54 -9.28 12.16
CA ASN A 432 -2.79 -9.52 12.87
C ASN A 432 -4.02 -9.14 12.01
N TRP A 433 -3.91 -8.07 11.22
CA TRP A 433 -4.94 -7.69 10.26
C TRP A 433 -5.18 -8.79 9.21
N ARG A 434 -4.14 -9.45 8.72
CA ARG A 434 -4.27 -10.55 7.75
C ARG A 434 -4.79 -11.84 8.37
N LEU A 435 -4.60 -12.05 9.67
CA LEU A 435 -5.12 -13.21 10.40
C LEU A 435 -6.62 -13.09 10.71
N GLY A 436 -7.14 -11.86 10.81
CA GLY A 436 -8.56 -11.58 11.02
C GLY A 436 -8.99 -11.50 12.48
N ALA A 437 -10.21 -10.98 12.71
CA ALA A 437 -10.77 -10.76 14.04
C ALA A 437 -11.03 -12.05 14.83
N LYS A 438 -11.07 -13.22 14.18
CA LYS A 438 -11.20 -14.55 14.84
C LYS A 438 -9.89 -15.09 15.40
N ASP A 439 -8.76 -14.54 14.95
CA ASP A 439 -7.45 -15.01 15.42
C ASP A 439 -7.24 -14.67 16.91
N PRO A 440 -6.58 -15.52 17.68
CA PRO A 440 -6.27 -15.23 19.10
C PRO A 440 -5.54 -13.91 19.35
N SER A 441 -4.76 -13.42 18.38
CA SER A 441 -4.07 -12.12 18.47
C SER A 441 -5.03 -10.92 18.49
N ALA A 442 -6.26 -11.10 17.97
CA ALA A 442 -7.32 -10.10 17.97
C ALA A 442 -8.24 -10.16 19.18
N LYS A 443 -7.96 -11.04 20.17
CA LYS A 443 -8.80 -11.15 21.36
C LYS A 443 -8.91 -9.82 22.11
N GLY A 444 -10.15 -9.38 22.31
CA GLY A 444 -10.46 -8.11 22.99
C GLY A 444 -10.23 -6.88 22.11
N ILE A 445 -10.11 -7.05 20.80
CA ILE A 445 -10.06 -5.97 19.81
C ILE A 445 -11.39 -5.90 19.08
N ASP A 446 -12.08 -4.77 19.18
CA ASP A 446 -13.38 -4.54 18.57
C ASP A 446 -13.28 -3.89 17.18
N ALA A 447 -12.19 -3.16 16.95
CA ALA A 447 -11.88 -2.56 15.66
C ALA A 447 -10.37 -2.53 15.40
N ILE A 448 -9.97 -2.51 14.13
CA ILE A 448 -8.58 -2.34 13.73
C ILE A 448 -8.43 -1.13 12.83
N ASN A 449 -7.43 -0.30 13.08
CA ASN A 449 -7.08 0.83 12.25
C ASN A 449 -5.90 0.44 11.35
N VAL A 450 -6.22 -0.02 10.17
CA VAL A 450 -5.26 -0.23 9.07
C VAL A 450 -5.81 0.49 7.84
N SER A 451 -5.03 1.39 7.29
CA SER A 451 -5.40 2.13 6.09
C SER A 451 -5.54 1.21 4.88
N ALA A 452 -6.35 1.60 3.94
CA ALA A 452 -6.60 0.87 2.71
C ALA A 452 -6.30 1.75 1.50
N ALA A 453 -5.51 1.24 0.56
CA ALA A 453 -5.52 1.81 -0.78
C ALA A 453 -6.80 1.41 -1.49
N VAL A 454 -7.40 2.34 -2.22
CA VAL A 454 -8.68 2.16 -2.91
C VAL A 454 -8.53 2.47 -4.40
N ASN A 455 -7.42 1.97 -4.98
CA ASN A 455 -7.07 2.24 -6.39
C ASN A 455 -8.10 1.70 -7.39
N ASP A 456 -8.82 0.66 -7.02
CA ASP A 456 -9.82 -0.01 -7.83
C ASP A 456 -10.92 -0.64 -6.94
N PRO A 457 -12.05 -1.09 -7.51
CA PRO A 457 -13.16 -1.63 -6.72
C PRO A 457 -12.84 -2.90 -5.92
N TYR A 458 -11.87 -3.72 -6.34
CA TYR A 458 -11.44 -4.86 -5.53
C TYR A 458 -10.74 -4.39 -4.25
N PHE A 459 -9.73 -3.52 -4.40
CA PHE A 459 -8.97 -3.00 -3.26
C PHE A 459 -9.80 -2.11 -2.34
N GLY A 460 -10.71 -1.32 -2.91
CA GLY A 460 -11.53 -0.41 -2.13
C GLY A 460 -12.70 -1.08 -1.41
N MET A 461 -13.35 -2.05 -2.06
CA MET A 461 -14.66 -2.53 -1.61
C MET A 461 -14.76 -4.05 -1.52
N ILE A 462 -14.49 -4.81 -2.60
CA ILE A 462 -14.81 -6.24 -2.66
C ILE A 462 -14.06 -7.02 -1.58
N ARG A 463 -12.78 -6.73 -1.37
CA ARG A 463 -11.96 -7.42 -0.34
C ARG A 463 -12.37 -7.13 1.10
N PHE A 464 -13.29 -6.20 1.34
CA PHE A 464 -13.82 -5.85 2.66
C PHE A 464 -15.31 -6.14 2.83
N SER A 465 -15.96 -6.71 1.81
CA SER A 465 -17.41 -6.84 1.79
C SER A 465 -17.93 -8.19 1.30
N THR A 466 -17.03 -9.16 1.07
CA THR A 466 -17.40 -10.50 0.61
C THR A 466 -16.81 -11.58 1.50
N ALA A 467 -17.52 -12.72 1.61
CA ALA A 467 -17.07 -13.88 2.37
C ALA A 467 -15.84 -14.57 1.74
N LYS A 468 -15.73 -14.52 0.39
CA LYS A 468 -14.52 -15.01 -0.31
C LYS A 468 -13.24 -14.25 0.09
N ALA A 469 -13.38 -13.03 0.61
CA ALA A 469 -12.27 -12.20 1.07
C ALA A 469 -11.98 -12.34 2.59
N PHE A 470 -12.62 -13.26 3.28
CA PHE A 470 -12.31 -13.52 4.69
C PHE A 470 -10.90 -14.06 4.87
N PRO A 471 -10.20 -13.68 5.96
CA PRO A 471 -8.92 -14.26 6.29
C PRO A 471 -8.96 -15.79 6.37
N PRO A 472 -7.90 -16.52 5.96
CA PRO A 472 -6.60 -16.00 5.52
C PRO A 472 -6.50 -15.69 4.00
N VAL A 473 -7.60 -15.79 3.25
CA VAL A 473 -7.60 -15.61 1.78
C VAL A 473 -7.30 -14.16 1.40
N ALA A 474 -7.99 -13.21 2.04
CA ALA A 474 -7.75 -11.78 1.86
C ALA A 474 -7.83 -11.05 3.21
N THR A 475 -8.27 -9.81 3.23
CA THR A 475 -8.10 -8.90 4.36
C THR A 475 -9.42 -8.30 4.88
N ASN A 476 -10.53 -9.02 4.71
CA ASN A 476 -11.79 -8.65 5.36
C ASN A 476 -11.73 -9.00 6.84
N TRP A 477 -10.90 -8.26 7.57
CA TRP A 477 -10.53 -8.54 8.96
C TRP A 477 -11.75 -8.73 9.86
N GLY A 478 -12.76 -7.88 9.68
CA GLY A 478 -13.96 -7.86 10.50
C GLY A 478 -15.02 -8.91 10.13
N TYR A 479 -14.82 -9.67 9.06
CA TYR A 479 -15.78 -10.66 8.55
C TYR A 479 -17.12 -10.04 8.12
N PHE A 480 -17.08 -8.83 7.54
CA PHE A 480 -18.27 -8.18 7.02
C PHE A 480 -18.68 -8.76 5.64
N SER A 481 -19.89 -9.28 5.53
CA SER A 481 -20.51 -9.69 4.27
C SER A 481 -22.02 -9.73 4.45
N THR A 482 -22.76 -9.38 3.40
CA THR A 482 -24.21 -9.49 3.34
C THR A 482 -24.62 -10.03 1.97
N PRO A 483 -25.83 -10.64 1.83
CA PRO A 483 -26.32 -11.07 0.52
C PRO A 483 -26.32 -9.95 -0.52
N GLU A 484 -26.59 -8.72 -0.10
CA GLU A 484 -26.57 -7.55 -0.98
C GLU A 484 -25.15 -7.23 -1.46
N THR A 485 -24.15 -7.14 -0.56
CA THR A 485 -22.77 -6.84 -0.95
C THR A 485 -22.16 -7.95 -1.80
N GLU A 486 -22.50 -9.23 -1.56
CA GLU A 486 -22.07 -10.35 -2.42
C GLU A 486 -22.62 -10.21 -3.85
N LYS A 487 -23.91 -9.90 -3.99
CA LYS A 487 -24.55 -9.69 -5.29
C LYS A 487 -23.93 -8.51 -6.04
N LEU A 488 -23.73 -7.37 -5.37
CA LEU A 488 -23.17 -6.16 -5.97
C LEU A 488 -21.68 -6.35 -6.31
N ALA A 489 -20.92 -7.05 -5.49
CA ALA A 489 -19.53 -7.40 -5.78
C ALA A 489 -19.41 -8.30 -7.02
N ALA A 490 -20.32 -9.26 -7.18
CA ALA A 490 -20.39 -10.08 -8.39
C ALA A 490 -20.71 -9.23 -9.63
N ALA A 491 -21.63 -8.24 -9.52
CA ALA A 491 -21.92 -7.34 -10.63
C ALA A 491 -20.70 -6.52 -11.06
N VAL A 492 -19.88 -6.04 -10.13
CA VAL A 492 -18.60 -5.34 -10.43
C VAL A 492 -17.64 -6.25 -11.21
N LYS A 493 -17.50 -7.52 -10.82
CA LYS A 493 -16.62 -8.47 -11.52
C LYS A 493 -17.06 -8.78 -12.96
N HIS A 494 -18.35 -8.59 -13.28
CA HIS A 494 -18.91 -8.79 -14.61
C HIS A 494 -19.04 -7.49 -15.42
N ALA A 495 -18.51 -6.37 -14.94
CA ALA A 495 -18.61 -5.06 -15.58
C ALA A 495 -17.39 -4.84 -16.51
N PHE A 496 -17.44 -5.36 -17.73
CA PHE A 496 -16.32 -5.32 -18.67
C PHE A 496 -16.20 -4.02 -19.47
N THR A 497 -17.16 -3.10 -19.34
CA THR A 497 -17.09 -1.76 -19.93
C THR A 497 -16.95 -0.69 -18.85
N PRO A 498 -16.34 0.47 -19.14
CA PRO A 498 -16.22 1.56 -18.16
C PRO A 498 -17.57 2.01 -17.58
N ALA A 499 -18.60 2.12 -18.41
CA ALA A 499 -19.93 2.55 -17.94
C ALA A 499 -20.59 1.51 -17.02
N GLU A 500 -20.44 0.22 -17.31
CA GLU A 500 -20.92 -0.85 -16.41
C GLU A 500 -20.15 -0.86 -15.11
N MET A 501 -18.83 -0.66 -15.17
CA MET A 501 -17.94 -0.58 -14.00
C MET A 501 -18.34 0.59 -13.10
N ASP A 502 -18.50 1.78 -13.63
CA ASP A 502 -18.87 2.97 -12.87
C ASP A 502 -20.23 2.78 -12.18
N LYS A 503 -21.20 2.20 -12.88
CA LYS A 503 -22.52 1.91 -12.33
C LYS A 503 -22.44 0.85 -11.22
N ALA A 504 -21.85 -0.30 -11.50
CA ALA A 504 -21.81 -1.42 -10.54
C ALA A 504 -20.98 -1.08 -9.29
N ALA A 505 -19.83 -0.42 -9.48
CA ALA A 505 -19.01 0.03 -8.37
C ALA A 505 -19.69 1.11 -7.54
N GLY A 506 -20.40 2.05 -8.18
CA GLY A 506 -21.20 3.06 -7.48
C GLY A 506 -22.35 2.47 -6.65
N GLU A 507 -23.01 1.44 -7.15
CA GLU A 507 -24.06 0.71 -6.40
C GLU A 507 -23.46 -0.03 -5.19
N LEU A 508 -22.32 -0.72 -5.35
CA LEU A 508 -21.63 -1.39 -4.25
C LEU A 508 -21.15 -0.39 -3.19
N HIS A 509 -20.58 0.73 -3.62
CA HIS A 509 -20.15 1.78 -2.70
C HIS A 509 -21.30 2.36 -1.88
N ALA A 510 -22.43 2.67 -2.54
CA ALA A 510 -23.61 3.18 -1.85
C ALA A 510 -24.11 2.21 -0.79
N ALA A 511 -24.20 0.91 -1.11
CA ALA A 511 -24.58 -0.13 -0.16
C ALA A 511 -23.60 -0.23 1.03
N LEU A 512 -22.29 -0.08 0.79
CA LEU A 512 -21.28 -0.07 1.87
C LEU A 512 -21.43 1.15 2.78
N VAL A 513 -21.65 2.33 2.22
CA VAL A 513 -21.88 3.53 3.04
C VAL A 513 -23.16 3.41 3.86
N ASP A 514 -24.22 2.85 3.29
CA ASP A 514 -25.51 2.66 3.98
C ASP A 514 -25.42 1.62 5.11
N GLN A 515 -24.61 0.58 4.94
CA GLN A 515 -24.39 -0.48 5.94
C GLN A 515 -23.26 -0.19 6.91
N VAL A 516 -22.43 0.82 6.65
CA VAL A 516 -21.40 1.39 7.55
C VAL A 516 -20.46 0.32 8.16
N PRO A 517 -19.72 -0.48 7.37
CA PRO A 517 -18.79 -1.47 7.92
C PRO A 517 -17.54 -0.86 8.54
N PHE A 518 -17.35 0.46 8.37
CA PHE A 518 -16.20 1.22 8.84
C PHE A 518 -16.60 2.47 9.61
N LEU A 519 -15.73 2.93 10.51
CA LEU A 519 -15.64 4.35 10.77
C LEU A 519 -14.84 4.97 9.62
N PHE A 520 -15.50 5.66 8.71
CA PHE A 520 -14.88 6.36 7.59
C PHE A 520 -14.28 7.67 8.12
N VAL A 521 -12.96 7.82 8.13
CA VAL A 521 -12.32 8.97 8.78
C VAL A 521 -11.77 9.96 7.77
N ALA A 522 -10.80 9.53 6.97
CA ALA A 522 -10.04 10.41 6.10
C ALA A 522 -9.58 9.72 4.81
N HIS A 523 -9.36 10.52 3.77
CA HIS A 523 -8.51 10.16 2.64
C HIS A 523 -7.20 10.93 2.79
N ASP A 524 -6.07 10.23 2.60
CA ASP A 524 -4.74 10.83 2.64
C ASP A 524 -4.51 11.73 1.41
N VAL A 525 -3.76 12.78 1.60
CA VAL A 525 -3.25 13.62 0.51
C VAL A 525 -1.74 13.39 0.28
N GLY A 526 -1.17 12.40 0.97
CA GLY A 526 0.19 11.93 0.82
C GLY A 526 1.26 13.02 0.84
N PRO A 527 1.35 13.84 1.90
CA PRO A 527 2.28 14.95 1.92
C PRO A 527 3.74 14.45 1.84
N ARG A 528 4.51 15.08 0.96
CA ARG A 528 5.95 14.85 0.77
C ARG A 528 6.68 16.17 0.93
N ALA A 529 7.79 16.16 1.65
CA ALA A 529 8.64 17.34 1.75
C ALA A 529 9.93 17.11 0.95
N ILE A 530 10.23 18.02 0.04
CA ILE A 530 11.23 17.82 -1.01
C ILE A 530 12.14 19.05 -1.11
N SER A 531 13.45 18.81 -1.28
CA SER A 531 14.48 19.83 -1.49
C SER A 531 14.15 20.68 -2.73
N PRO A 532 14.40 22.01 -2.67
CA PRO A 532 14.24 22.88 -3.84
C PRO A 532 15.21 22.53 -4.99
N ALA A 533 16.29 21.78 -4.72
CA ALA A 533 17.18 21.27 -5.75
C ALA A 533 16.53 20.15 -6.61
N VAL A 534 15.49 19.51 -6.12
CA VAL A 534 14.76 18.44 -6.81
C VAL A 534 13.63 19.06 -7.66
N THR A 535 13.54 18.66 -8.92
CA THR A 535 12.58 19.14 -9.91
C THR A 535 11.99 17.98 -10.71
N GLY A 536 10.94 18.23 -11.50
CA GLY A 536 10.27 17.19 -12.29
C GLY A 536 9.39 16.25 -11.46
N VAL A 537 9.12 16.60 -10.21
CA VAL A 537 8.22 15.82 -9.35
C VAL A 537 6.79 16.04 -9.82
N VAL A 538 6.13 14.95 -10.21
CA VAL A 538 4.69 14.87 -10.41
C VAL A 538 4.09 14.20 -9.19
N GLN A 539 3.09 14.83 -8.57
CA GLN A 539 2.28 14.23 -7.50
C GLN A 539 0.96 13.75 -8.11
N PRO A 540 0.85 12.50 -8.59
CA PRO A 540 -0.38 12.01 -9.18
C PRO A 540 -1.46 11.82 -8.13
N GLN A 541 -2.72 11.73 -8.56
CA GLN A 541 -3.79 11.20 -7.72
C GLN A 541 -3.67 9.67 -7.67
N SER A 542 -2.59 9.23 -7.08
CA SER A 542 -2.21 7.83 -6.94
C SER A 542 -1.35 7.66 -5.69
N TRP A 543 -1.39 6.47 -5.15
CA TRP A 543 -0.47 6.02 -4.10
C TRP A 543 0.99 5.99 -4.58
N PHE A 544 1.19 5.81 -5.89
CA PHE A 544 2.49 5.61 -6.50
C PHE A 544 3.06 6.91 -7.08
N ILE A 545 4.32 6.89 -7.44
CA ILE A 545 5.03 8.01 -8.06
C ILE A 545 6.07 7.47 -9.02
N ASP A 546 6.30 8.19 -10.12
CA ASP A 546 7.35 7.85 -11.07
C ASP A 546 8.63 8.63 -10.75
N LEU A 547 9.64 7.93 -10.24
CA LEU A 547 10.93 8.52 -9.91
C LEU A 547 11.81 8.81 -11.15
N SER A 548 11.48 8.22 -12.32
CA SER A 548 12.26 8.41 -13.54
C SER A 548 12.20 9.84 -14.07
N LEU A 549 11.09 10.55 -13.79
CA LEU A 549 10.88 11.94 -14.22
C LEU A 549 11.60 12.98 -13.34
N VAL A 550 12.10 12.54 -12.19
CA VAL A 550 12.70 13.41 -11.19
C VAL A 550 14.13 13.77 -11.58
N SER A 551 14.48 15.05 -11.46
CA SER A 551 15.84 15.57 -11.67
C SER A 551 16.32 16.23 -10.38
N LYS A 552 17.63 16.22 -10.16
CA LYS A 552 18.27 16.94 -9.06
C LYS A 552 19.38 17.83 -9.60
N LYS A 553 19.33 19.10 -9.25
CA LYS A 553 20.44 20.04 -9.48
C LYS A 553 21.52 19.79 -8.44
N GLU A 554 22.79 19.81 -8.87
CA GLU A 554 23.95 19.74 -7.99
C GLU A 554 24.04 20.95 -7.05
#